data_7dd9da2bc9871248c5605103a62c8588
#
_entry.id   7dd9da2bc9871248c5605103a62c8588
#
_cell.length_a   1.000
_cell.length_b   1.000
_cell.length_c   1.000
_cell.angle_alpha   90.00
_cell.angle_beta   90.00
_cell.angle_gamma   90.00
#
_symmetry.space_group_name_H-M   'P 1'
#
loop_
_entity.id
_entity.type
_entity.pdbx_description
1 polymer ?
#
loop_
_entity_poly.entity_id
_entity_poly.type
_entity_poly.pdbx_seq_one_letter_code
_entity_poly.pdbx_strand_id
1 'polypeptide(L)'
;HLCFDIETQYWTSRGWSVMCINHRGSTGYGRHYMTALRGQWGVLDVEDTVSGARHLIDAGIADPHRIVLMGGSAGGYTVLRTLTLHPGLFRAAICRYGISSLFGLARTTHKFEAHYTDLLVGSLPHAADLFRERSPIYAADAIRDPVALFQGDEDDVVTKDQSDDIVASLRARGVQHEYHVYEGEGHGWRRPETKEAYIRSVESFLEQHVLYS
;
A
#
# COMPACT_ATOMS: atom_id res chain seq x y z
N HIS A 1 -7.23 7.37 16.97
CA HIS A 1 -8.36 6.80 17.71
C HIS A 1 -8.00 5.39 18.17
N LEU A 2 -8.16 5.12 19.48
CA LEU A 2 -8.13 3.75 19.99
C LEU A 2 -9.49 3.14 19.65
N CYS A 3 -9.55 2.32 18.61
CA CYS A 3 -10.73 1.55 18.25
C CYS A 3 -10.34 0.08 18.12
N PHE A 4 -11.31 -0.79 18.36
CA PHE A 4 -11.12 -2.21 18.10
C PHE A 4 -11.07 -2.42 16.59
N ASP A 5 -9.97 -3.00 16.11
CA ASP A 5 -9.78 -3.39 14.73
C ASP A 5 -9.59 -4.90 14.64
N ILE A 6 -10.51 -5.56 13.91
CA ILE A 6 -10.55 -7.02 13.87
C ILE A 6 -9.36 -7.63 13.11
N GLU A 7 -8.86 -6.95 12.09
CA GLU A 7 -7.69 -7.41 11.34
C GLU A 7 -6.42 -7.34 12.22
N THR A 8 -6.24 -6.24 12.95
CA THR A 8 -5.18 -6.11 13.94
C THR A 8 -5.26 -7.20 15.00
N GLN A 9 -6.46 -7.49 15.53
CA GLN A 9 -6.64 -8.56 16.53
C GLN A 9 -6.35 -9.94 15.94
N TYR A 10 -6.72 -10.16 14.69
CA TYR A 10 -6.41 -11.41 13.99
C TYR A 10 -4.91 -11.67 13.96
N TRP A 11 -4.11 -10.69 13.52
CA TRP A 11 -2.67 -10.82 13.42
C TRP A 11 -1.98 -10.92 14.79
N THR A 12 -2.38 -10.09 15.76
CA THR A 12 -1.78 -10.12 17.10
C THR A 12 -2.06 -11.41 17.85
N SER A 13 -3.23 -12.02 17.65
CA SER A 13 -3.55 -13.35 18.23
C SER A 13 -2.71 -14.49 17.65
N ARG A 14 -2.03 -14.25 16.52
CA ARG A 14 -1.13 -15.19 15.84
C ARG A 14 0.34 -14.89 16.07
N GLY A 15 0.65 -14.01 17.02
CA GLY A 15 2.03 -13.69 17.42
C GLY A 15 2.69 -12.60 16.57
N TRP A 16 1.95 -11.91 15.70
CA TRP A 16 2.46 -10.74 14.99
C TRP A 16 2.34 -9.49 15.87
N SER A 17 3.34 -8.63 15.81
CA SER A 17 3.20 -7.25 16.29
C SER A 17 2.68 -6.38 15.16
N VAL A 18 1.68 -5.54 15.43
CA VAL A 18 1.08 -4.64 14.43
C VAL A 18 1.35 -3.20 14.83
N MET A 19 2.00 -2.45 13.94
CA MET A 19 2.21 -1.03 14.07
C MET A 19 1.38 -0.27 13.04
N CYS A 20 0.43 0.53 13.52
CA CYS A 20 -0.35 1.43 12.66
C CYS A 20 0.31 2.80 12.65
N ILE A 21 0.82 3.22 11.48
CA ILE A 21 1.52 4.48 11.34
C ILE A 21 0.53 5.60 11.12
N ASN A 22 0.50 6.56 12.04
CA ASN A 22 -0.21 7.83 11.85
C ASN A 22 0.76 8.81 11.18
N HIS A 23 1.02 8.62 9.89
CA HIS A 23 1.92 9.46 9.11
C HIS A 23 1.47 10.93 9.10
N ARG A 24 2.37 11.86 8.80
CA ARG A 24 2.04 13.26 8.55
C ARG A 24 0.95 13.36 7.48
N GLY A 25 -0.12 14.06 7.79
CA GLY A 25 -1.38 14.06 7.03
C GLY A 25 -2.54 13.39 7.76
N SER A 26 -2.27 12.58 8.81
CA SER A 26 -3.31 11.94 9.62
C SER A 26 -4.09 12.97 10.44
N THR A 27 -5.40 12.69 10.63
CA THR A 27 -6.28 13.50 11.48
C THR A 27 -6.04 13.20 12.97
N GLY A 28 -6.49 14.10 13.84
CA GLY A 28 -6.40 13.93 15.31
C GLY A 28 -5.16 14.56 15.95
N TYR A 29 -4.19 15.03 15.16
CA TYR A 29 -2.93 15.64 15.62
C TYR A 29 -2.87 17.15 15.35
N GLY A 30 -4.01 17.78 15.11
CA GLY A 30 -4.12 19.20 14.80
C GLY A 30 -3.95 19.51 13.30
N ARG A 31 -4.35 20.76 12.95
CA ARG A 31 -4.41 21.20 11.55
C ARG A 31 -3.05 21.16 10.85
N HIS A 32 -1.99 21.57 11.54
CA HIS A 32 -0.64 21.61 10.95
C HIS A 32 -0.19 20.21 10.51
N TYR A 33 -0.37 19.22 11.38
CA TYR A 33 -0.04 17.83 11.07
C TYR A 33 -0.88 17.28 9.91
N MET A 34 -2.18 17.50 9.94
CA MET A 34 -3.11 17.08 8.89
C MET A 34 -2.79 17.70 7.53
N THR A 35 -2.39 18.99 7.49
CA THR A 35 -2.10 19.68 6.23
C THR A 35 -0.66 19.48 5.73
N ALA A 36 0.22 18.85 6.51
CA ALA A 36 1.60 18.60 6.13
C ALA A 36 1.74 17.75 4.85
N LEU A 37 0.77 16.86 4.58
CA LEU A 37 0.79 16.01 3.39
C LEU A 37 0.47 16.76 2.08
N ARG A 38 0.01 18.01 2.15
CA ARG A 38 -0.28 18.81 0.95
C ARG A 38 0.96 18.98 0.09
N GLY A 39 0.87 18.60 -1.18
CA GLY A 39 1.98 18.59 -2.12
C GLY A 39 3.11 17.60 -1.75
N GLN A 40 2.91 16.72 -0.76
CA GLN A 40 3.93 15.82 -0.23
C GLN A 40 3.51 14.33 -0.21
N TRP A 41 2.39 13.99 -0.83
CA TRP A 41 1.97 12.59 -0.95
C TRP A 41 2.96 11.78 -1.79
N GLY A 42 3.30 10.59 -1.33
CA GLY A 42 4.36 9.76 -1.88
C GLY A 42 5.78 10.17 -1.43
N VAL A 43 5.87 11.14 -0.50
CA VAL A 43 7.11 11.57 0.16
C VAL A 43 6.98 11.37 1.67
N LEU A 44 6.17 12.18 2.35
CA LEU A 44 6.07 12.16 3.81
C LEU A 44 5.44 10.88 4.37
N ASP A 45 4.44 10.34 3.70
CA ASP A 45 3.84 9.05 4.07
C ASP A 45 4.83 7.89 3.93
N VAL A 46 5.69 7.92 2.92
CA VAL A 46 6.78 6.94 2.75
C VAL A 46 7.88 7.13 3.80
N GLU A 47 8.34 8.37 4.01
CA GLU A 47 9.36 8.68 5.04
C GLU A 47 8.92 8.21 6.43
N ASP A 48 7.68 8.50 6.81
CA ASP A 48 7.13 8.13 8.11
C ASP A 48 6.97 6.61 8.22
N THR A 49 6.60 5.92 7.15
CA THR A 49 6.52 4.46 7.08
C THR A 49 7.90 3.82 7.29
N VAL A 50 8.90 4.30 6.56
CA VAL A 50 10.29 3.82 6.67
C VAL A 50 10.88 4.12 8.05
N SER A 51 10.63 5.33 8.56
CA SER A 51 11.07 5.75 9.91
C SER A 51 10.46 4.85 10.99
N GLY A 52 9.15 4.55 10.88
CA GLY A 52 8.48 3.63 11.80
C GLY A 52 9.09 2.22 11.79
N ALA A 53 9.33 1.66 10.60
CA ALA A 53 9.97 0.35 10.46
C ALA A 53 11.38 0.35 11.08
N ARG A 54 12.19 1.36 10.79
CA ARG A 54 13.54 1.49 11.37
C ARG A 54 13.50 1.64 12.89
N HIS A 55 12.57 2.43 13.42
CA HIS A 55 12.39 2.55 14.86
C HIS A 55 12.13 1.20 15.55
N LEU A 56 11.28 0.36 14.95
CA LEU A 56 11.02 -0.98 15.50
C LEU A 56 12.27 -1.87 15.51
N ILE A 57 13.10 -1.77 14.47
CA ILE A 57 14.37 -2.49 14.37
C ILE A 57 15.35 -1.98 15.43
N ASP A 58 15.59 -0.67 15.45
CA ASP A 58 16.59 -0.02 16.31
C ASP A 58 16.26 -0.19 17.80
N ALA A 59 14.97 -0.22 18.13
CA ALA A 59 14.47 -0.48 19.48
C ALA A 59 14.49 -1.97 19.87
N GLY A 60 14.86 -2.87 18.98
CA GLY A 60 14.85 -4.32 19.21
C GLY A 60 13.45 -4.91 19.38
N ILE A 61 12.40 -4.21 18.90
CA ILE A 61 11.01 -4.66 18.99
C ILE A 61 10.69 -5.63 17.85
N ALA A 62 11.30 -5.44 16.67
CA ALA A 62 11.06 -6.26 15.51
C ALA A 62 12.37 -6.83 14.92
N ASP A 63 12.30 -8.06 14.45
CA ASP A 63 13.35 -8.68 13.65
C ASP A 63 13.41 -8.02 12.26
N PRO A 64 14.55 -7.44 11.83
CA PRO A 64 14.69 -6.81 10.53
C PRO A 64 14.38 -7.75 9.35
N HIS A 65 14.52 -9.06 9.54
CA HIS A 65 14.22 -10.06 8.53
C HIS A 65 12.75 -10.51 8.51
N ARG A 66 11.90 -9.95 9.36
CA ARG A 66 10.48 -10.33 9.51
C ARG A 66 9.51 -9.15 9.47
N ILE A 67 9.93 -8.02 8.92
CA ILE A 67 9.06 -6.85 8.80
C ILE A 67 8.25 -6.95 7.50
N VAL A 68 6.93 -6.81 7.64
CA VAL A 68 5.97 -6.81 6.55
C VAL A 68 5.32 -5.44 6.42
N LEU A 69 5.17 -4.95 5.19
CA LEU A 69 4.45 -3.73 4.91
C LEU A 69 3.07 -4.07 4.34
N MET A 70 2.01 -3.53 4.93
CA MET A 70 0.64 -3.81 4.51
C MET A 70 -0.17 -2.52 4.34
N GLY A 71 -0.96 -2.42 3.27
CA GLY A 71 -1.83 -1.28 3.04
C GLY A 71 -2.87 -1.51 1.95
N GLY A 72 -3.93 -0.69 1.96
CA GLY A 72 -4.98 -0.71 0.97
C GLY A 72 -5.31 0.69 0.45
N SER A 73 -5.77 0.82 -0.80
CA SER A 73 -6.15 2.09 -1.43
C SER A 73 -4.98 3.10 -1.38
N ALA A 74 -5.15 4.26 -0.78
CA ALA A 74 -4.05 5.20 -0.53
C ALA A 74 -2.90 4.56 0.27
N GLY A 75 -3.19 3.66 1.23
CA GLY A 75 -2.16 2.87 1.92
C GLY A 75 -1.46 1.87 1.01
N GLY A 76 -2.16 1.30 0.03
CA GLY A 76 -1.59 0.46 -1.02
C GLY A 76 -0.66 1.25 -1.95
N TYR A 77 -0.99 2.52 -2.23
CA TYR A 77 -0.08 3.45 -2.90
C TYR A 77 1.21 3.62 -2.10
N THR A 78 1.10 3.91 -0.80
CA THR A 78 2.27 4.05 0.09
C THR A 78 3.10 2.77 0.12
N VAL A 79 2.46 1.57 0.14
CA VAL A 79 3.17 0.28 0.01
C VAL A 79 3.99 0.24 -1.28
N LEU A 80 3.35 0.40 -2.44
CA LEU A 80 4.03 0.31 -3.74
C LEU A 80 5.13 1.36 -3.87
N ARG A 81 4.85 2.60 -3.45
CA ARG A 81 5.84 3.69 -3.49
C ARG A 81 7.03 3.41 -2.57
N THR A 82 6.80 2.88 -1.39
CA THR A 82 7.87 2.49 -0.46
C THR A 82 8.75 1.39 -1.06
N LEU A 83 8.18 0.35 -1.68
CA LEU A 83 8.94 -0.71 -2.34
C LEU A 83 9.79 -0.20 -3.51
N THR A 84 9.33 0.84 -4.23
CA THR A 84 10.12 1.43 -5.31
C THR A 84 11.29 2.28 -4.81
N LEU A 85 11.15 2.93 -3.64
CA LEU A 85 12.17 3.83 -3.09
C LEU A 85 13.13 3.13 -2.11
N HIS A 86 12.68 2.08 -1.45
CA HIS A 86 13.43 1.35 -0.41
C HIS A 86 13.37 -0.17 -0.63
N PRO A 87 13.83 -0.66 -1.81
CA PRO A 87 13.83 -2.08 -2.10
C PRO A 87 14.69 -2.85 -1.11
N GLY A 88 14.19 -3.99 -0.62
CA GLY A 88 14.88 -4.85 0.34
C GLY A 88 14.76 -4.42 1.80
N LEU A 89 14.01 -3.36 2.12
CA LEU A 89 13.76 -2.96 3.51
C LEU A 89 12.72 -3.86 4.18
N PHE A 90 11.75 -4.36 3.43
CA PHE A 90 10.68 -5.21 3.94
C PHE A 90 10.86 -6.65 3.45
N ARG A 91 10.58 -7.60 4.33
CA ARG A 91 10.69 -9.02 3.97
C ARG A 91 9.61 -9.45 2.98
N ALA A 92 8.44 -8.85 3.08
CA ALA A 92 7.31 -9.05 2.19
C ALA A 92 6.36 -7.84 2.26
N ALA A 93 5.49 -7.70 1.27
CA ALA A 93 4.47 -6.65 1.27
C ALA A 93 3.10 -7.17 0.83
N ILE A 94 2.05 -6.57 1.38
CA ILE A 94 0.65 -6.85 1.07
C ILE A 94 0.01 -5.57 0.54
N CYS A 95 -0.40 -5.57 -0.71
CA CYS A 95 -1.01 -4.43 -1.38
C CYS A 95 -2.45 -4.74 -1.78
N ARG A 96 -3.42 -4.06 -1.17
CA ARG A 96 -4.84 -4.19 -1.52
C ARG A 96 -5.28 -3.02 -2.38
N TYR A 97 -5.76 -3.30 -3.58
CA TYR A 97 -6.29 -2.27 -4.50
C TYR A 97 -5.49 -0.96 -4.44
N GLY A 98 -4.15 -1.10 -4.56
CA GLY A 98 -3.23 0.04 -4.43
C GLY A 98 -3.12 0.86 -5.71
N ILE A 99 -2.95 2.18 -5.54
CA ILE A 99 -2.74 3.09 -6.64
C ILE A 99 -1.30 2.94 -7.16
N SER A 100 -1.14 2.59 -8.43
CA SER A 100 0.16 2.50 -9.10
C SER A 100 0.45 3.70 -9.99
N SER A 101 -0.61 4.33 -10.53
CA SER A 101 -0.53 5.48 -11.43
C SER A 101 -1.39 6.63 -10.92
N LEU A 102 -0.78 7.75 -10.58
CA LEU A 102 -1.50 8.97 -10.21
C LEU A 102 -2.26 9.57 -11.40
N PHE A 103 -1.78 9.37 -12.64
CA PHE A 103 -2.54 9.74 -13.84
C PHE A 103 -3.79 8.87 -14.00
N GLY A 104 -3.67 7.57 -13.73
CA GLY A 104 -4.81 6.64 -13.70
C GLY A 104 -5.85 7.10 -12.69
N LEU A 105 -5.43 7.35 -11.46
CA LEU A 105 -6.29 7.86 -10.40
C LEU A 105 -7.00 9.15 -10.81
N ALA A 106 -6.28 10.15 -11.33
CA ALA A 106 -6.87 11.43 -11.74
C ALA A 106 -7.94 11.29 -12.83
N ARG A 107 -7.86 10.24 -13.71
CA ARG A 107 -8.86 9.97 -14.73
C ARG A 107 -10.14 9.33 -14.18
N THR A 108 -10.00 8.48 -13.18
CA THR A 108 -11.11 7.67 -12.63
C THR A 108 -11.73 8.28 -11.38
N THR A 109 -11.06 9.26 -10.77
CA THR A 109 -11.51 9.87 -9.51
C THR A 109 -12.92 10.45 -9.63
N HIS A 110 -13.77 10.07 -8.68
CA HIS A 110 -15.13 10.54 -8.57
C HIS A 110 -15.16 12.07 -8.36
N LYS A 111 -16.20 12.75 -8.87
CA LYS A 111 -16.29 14.22 -8.83
C LYS A 111 -16.15 14.87 -7.43
N PHE A 112 -16.43 14.13 -6.37
CA PHE A 112 -16.23 14.59 -4.98
C PHE A 112 -14.78 14.60 -4.54
N GLU A 113 -13.90 13.85 -5.22
CA GLU A 113 -12.47 13.77 -4.97
C GLU A 113 -11.64 14.38 -6.09
N ALA A 114 -12.27 14.98 -7.11
CA ALA A 114 -11.62 15.50 -8.32
C ALA A 114 -10.45 16.47 -8.02
N HIS A 115 -10.50 17.20 -6.90
CA HIS A 115 -9.44 18.10 -6.48
C HIS A 115 -8.59 17.55 -5.32
N TYR A 116 -8.83 16.30 -4.88
CA TYR A 116 -8.08 15.73 -3.78
C TYR A 116 -6.62 15.48 -4.17
N THR A 117 -6.40 14.91 -5.36
CA THR A 117 -5.06 14.71 -5.91
C THR A 117 -4.33 16.04 -6.15
N ASP A 118 -5.06 17.10 -6.55
CA ASP A 118 -4.51 18.44 -6.72
C ASP A 118 -3.91 18.99 -5.42
N LEU A 119 -4.58 18.75 -4.29
CA LEU A 119 -4.09 19.15 -2.97
C LEU A 119 -2.86 18.34 -2.52
N LEU A 120 -2.80 17.06 -2.87
CA LEU A 120 -1.79 16.13 -2.38
C LEU A 120 -0.53 16.11 -3.24
N VAL A 121 -0.65 16.39 -4.54
CA VAL A 121 0.46 16.32 -5.51
C VAL A 121 0.63 17.63 -6.25
N GLY A 122 -0.48 18.21 -6.72
CA GLY A 122 -0.53 19.41 -7.55
C GLY A 122 -1.48 19.22 -8.73
N SER A 123 -1.84 20.31 -9.40
CA SER A 123 -2.82 20.30 -10.48
C SER A 123 -2.20 19.99 -11.84
N LEU A 124 -2.83 19.12 -12.61
CA LEU A 124 -2.47 18.90 -14.02
C LEU A 124 -2.90 20.10 -14.89
N PRO A 125 -2.14 20.43 -15.95
CA PRO A 125 -0.94 19.73 -16.42
C PRO A 125 0.36 20.16 -15.71
N HIS A 126 0.34 21.20 -14.87
CA HIS A 126 1.54 21.79 -14.26
C HIS A 126 2.34 20.82 -13.38
N ALA A 127 1.67 19.89 -12.72
CA ALA A 127 2.30 18.88 -11.87
C ALA A 127 2.60 17.55 -12.59
N ALA A 128 2.59 17.50 -13.93
CA ALA A 128 2.75 16.25 -14.67
C ALA A 128 4.06 15.50 -14.34
N ASP A 129 5.15 16.23 -14.12
CA ASP A 129 6.43 15.64 -13.74
C ASP A 129 6.36 14.98 -12.35
N LEU A 130 5.68 15.62 -11.38
CA LEU A 130 5.45 15.04 -10.04
C LEU A 130 4.54 13.82 -10.11
N PHE A 131 3.51 13.84 -10.96
CA PHE A 131 2.67 12.67 -11.19
C PHE A 131 3.47 11.50 -11.72
N ARG A 132 4.38 11.73 -12.68
CA ARG A 132 5.27 10.69 -13.21
C ARG A 132 6.25 10.21 -12.14
N GLU A 133 6.96 11.12 -11.48
CA GLU A 133 7.95 10.81 -10.47
C GLU A 133 7.37 9.98 -9.32
N ARG A 134 6.14 10.33 -8.87
CA ARG A 134 5.51 9.74 -7.70
C ARG A 134 4.60 8.55 -7.99
N SER A 135 4.36 8.22 -9.25
CA SER A 135 3.61 7.02 -9.62
C SER A 135 4.49 5.77 -9.55
N PRO A 136 4.19 4.80 -8.68
CA PRO A 136 4.98 3.57 -8.53
C PRO A 136 5.23 2.82 -9.84
N ILE A 137 4.29 2.87 -10.79
CA ILE A 137 4.39 2.14 -12.05
C ILE A 137 5.63 2.54 -12.88
N TYR A 138 6.05 3.81 -12.82
CA TYR A 138 7.21 4.28 -13.58
C TYR A 138 8.56 3.90 -12.94
N ALA A 139 8.53 3.39 -11.70
CA ALA A 139 9.69 2.89 -10.98
C ALA A 139 9.47 1.44 -10.50
N ALA A 140 8.52 0.74 -11.09
CA ALA A 140 8.16 -0.62 -10.69
C ALA A 140 9.33 -1.61 -10.87
N ASP A 141 10.28 -1.30 -11.75
CA ASP A 141 11.51 -2.07 -11.96
C ASP A 141 12.46 -2.06 -10.74
N ALA A 142 12.29 -1.14 -9.80
CA ALA A 142 13.03 -1.14 -8.54
C ALA A 142 12.50 -2.13 -7.51
N ILE A 143 11.24 -2.57 -7.60
CA ILE A 143 10.63 -3.51 -6.64
C ILE A 143 11.36 -4.85 -6.71
N ARG A 144 11.82 -5.34 -5.56
CA ARG A 144 12.53 -6.62 -5.41
C ARG A 144 11.92 -7.52 -4.34
N ASP A 145 11.17 -6.93 -3.43
CA ASP A 145 10.56 -7.59 -2.29
C ASP A 145 9.39 -8.47 -2.76
N PRO A 146 9.17 -9.64 -2.18
CA PRO A 146 7.96 -10.42 -2.41
C PRO A 146 6.71 -9.59 -2.11
N VAL A 147 5.73 -9.59 -3.02
CA VAL A 147 4.52 -8.80 -2.84
C VAL A 147 3.26 -9.58 -3.25
N ALA A 148 2.26 -9.63 -2.36
CA ALA A 148 0.94 -10.12 -2.69
C ALA A 148 0.00 -8.94 -3.00
N LEU A 149 -0.62 -8.97 -4.18
CA LEU A 149 -1.58 -7.97 -4.63
C LEU A 149 -2.99 -8.56 -4.62
N PHE A 150 -3.94 -7.76 -4.15
CA PHE A 150 -5.34 -8.13 -4.03
C PHE A 150 -6.22 -7.05 -4.65
N GLN A 151 -7.14 -7.46 -5.55
CA GLN A 151 -7.95 -6.53 -6.34
C GLN A 151 -9.37 -7.07 -6.53
N GLY A 152 -10.36 -6.19 -6.47
CA GLY A 152 -11.71 -6.48 -6.95
C GLY A 152 -11.82 -6.19 -8.46
N ASP A 153 -12.50 -7.02 -9.22
CA ASP A 153 -12.64 -6.81 -10.66
C ASP A 153 -13.68 -5.74 -11.02
N GLU A 154 -14.59 -5.42 -10.07
CA GLU A 154 -15.59 -4.34 -10.18
C GLU A 154 -15.16 -3.07 -9.40
N ASP A 155 -13.87 -2.89 -9.11
CA ASP A 155 -13.37 -1.71 -8.43
C ASP A 155 -13.38 -0.50 -9.38
N ASP A 156 -14.27 0.45 -9.12
CA ASP A 156 -14.46 1.69 -9.87
C ASP A 156 -13.70 2.90 -9.26
N VAL A 157 -13.06 2.71 -8.10
CA VAL A 157 -12.26 3.73 -7.41
C VAL A 157 -10.80 3.61 -7.82
N VAL A 158 -10.20 2.44 -7.60
CA VAL A 158 -8.86 2.08 -8.09
C VAL A 158 -9.03 0.91 -9.04
N THR A 159 -9.09 1.22 -10.32
CA THR A 159 -9.38 0.25 -11.36
C THR A 159 -8.33 -0.85 -11.47
N LYS A 160 -8.77 -2.04 -11.83
CA LYS A 160 -7.97 -3.27 -11.86
C LYS A 160 -6.69 -3.15 -12.71
N ASP A 161 -6.72 -2.33 -13.78
CA ASP A 161 -5.56 -2.08 -14.64
C ASP A 161 -4.35 -1.55 -13.86
N GLN A 162 -4.54 -0.81 -12.78
CA GLN A 162 -3.44 -0.34 -11.94
C GLN A 162 -2.69 -1.49 -11.26
N SER A 163 -3.39 -2.52 -10.80
CA SER A 163 -2.77 -3.73 -10.25
C SER A 163 -2.17 -4.60 -11.37
N ASP A 164 -2.87 -4.75 -12.51
CA ASP A 164 -2.41 -5.52 -13.66
C ASP A 164 -1.04 -5.01 -14.17
N ASP A 165 -0.86 -3.69 -14.26
CA ASP A 165 0.38 -3.08 -14.72
C ASP A 165 1.57 -3.40 -13.80
N ILE A 166 1.38 -3.33 -12.48
CA ILE A 166 2.42 -3.71 -11.50
C ILE A 166 2.75 -5.20 -11.64
N VAL A 167 1.72 -6.06 -11.69
CA VAL A 167 1.89 -7.51 -11.83
C VAL A 167 2.65 -7.86 -13.12
N ALA A 168 2.33 -7.20 -14.23
CA ALA A 168 3.04 -7.39 -15.49
C ALA A 168 4.53 -7.07 -15.36
N SER A 169 4.87 -5.96 -14.67
CA SER A 169 6.26 -5.59 -14.40
C SER A 169 6.97 -6.59 -13.49
N LEU A 170 6.34 -7.05 -12.41
CA LEU A 170 6.91 -8.05 -11.48
C LEU A 170 7.16 -9.38 -12.20
N ARG A 171 6.18 -9.85 -12.98
CA ARG A 171 6.26 -11.10 -13.75
C ARG A 171 7.37 -11.07 -14.77
N ALA A 172 7.52 -9.99 -15.52
CA ALA A 172 8.56 -9.83 -16.54
C ALA A 172 9.98 -9.93 -15.96
N ARG A 173 10.16 -9.63 -14.68
CA ARG A 173 11.45 -9.64 -13.98
C ARG A 173 11.64 -10.85 -13.04
N GLY A 174 10.67 -11.74 -12.93
CA GLY A 174 10.71 -12.89 -12.04
C GLY A 174 10.71 -12.54 -10.56
N VAL A 175 10.18 -11.36 -10.18
CA VAL A 175 9.99 -11.01 -8.77
C VAL A 175 8.89 -11.89 -8.19
N GLN A 176 9.13 -12.43 -7.01
CA GLN A 176 8.15 -13.28 -6.32
C GLN A 176 6.90 -12.46 -5.98
N HIS A 177 5.76 -12.89 -6.49
CA HIS A 177 4.49 -12.21 -6.28
C HIS A 177 3.32 -13.17 -6.35
N GLU A 178 2.26 -12.81 -5.63
CA GLU A 178 0.93 -13.39 -5.81
C GLU A 178 -0.04 -12.31 -6.30
N TYR A 179 -1.01 -12.70 -7.10
CA TYR A 179 -2.05 -11.80 -7.57
C TYR A 179 -3.42 -12.46 -7.47
N HIS A 180 -4.25 -11.92 -6.61
CA HIS A 180 -5.60 -12.40 -6.34
C HIS A 180 -6.62 -11.38 -6.84
N VAL A 181 -7.45 -11.79 -7.79
CA VAL A 181 -8.58 -10.99 -8.30
C VAL A 181 -9.86 -11.62 -7.79
N TYR A 182 -10.69 -10.83 -7.14
CA TYR A 182 -11.96 -11.28 -6.57
C TYR A 182 -13.12 -10.81 -7.43
N GLU A 183 -13.79 -11.78 -8.07
CA GLU A 183 -14.93 -11.55 -8.98
C GLU A 183 -16.12 -10.95 -8.23
N GLY A 184 -16.73 -9.89 -8.78
CA GLY A 184 -17.86 -9.18 -8.23
C GLY A 184 -17.57 -8.39 -6.94
N GLU A 185 -16.31 -8.17 -6.62
CA GLU A 185 -15.90 -7.28 -5.52
C GLU A 185 -15.42 -5.94 -6.07
N GLY A 186 -15.76 -4.87 -5.35
CA GLY A 186 -15.36 -3.51 -5.67
C GLY A 186 -14.15 -3.05 -4.86
N HIS A 187 -14.17 -1.77 -4.43
CA HIS A 187 -13.12 -1.19 -3.59
C HIS A 187 -13.23 -1.66 -2.14
N GLY A 188 -12.79 -2.89 -1.89
CA GLY A 188 -12.88 -3.61 -0.61
C GLY A 188 -13.77 -4.86 -0.71
N TRP A 189 -13.60 -5.75 0.27
CA TRP A 189 -14.27 -7.05 0.29
C TRP A 189 -15.59 -6.96 1.04
N ARG A 190 -16.70 -7.32 0.39
CA ARG A 190 -18.04 -7.33 0.99
C ARG A 190 -18.46 -8.74 1.43
N ARG A 191 -18.19 -9.74 0.58
CA ARG A 191 -18.60 -11.12 0.83
C ARG A 191 -17.74 -11.77 1.89
N PRO A 192 -18.35 -12.54 2.84
CA PRO A 192 -17.60 -13.26 3.86
C PRO A 192 -16.56 -14.22 3.27
N GLU A 193 -16.92 -14.91 2.19
CA GLU A 193 -16.06 -15.89 1.51
C GLU A 193 -14.80 -15.22 0.96
N THR A 194 -14.94 -14.01 0.39
CA THR A 194 -13.82 -13.24 -0.11
C THR A 194 -12.91 -12.76 1.02
N LYS A 195 -13.50 -12.33 2.15
CA LYS A 195 -12.72 -11.93 3.33
C LYS A 195 -11.92 -13.10 3.89
N GLU A 196 -12.53 -14.29 3.97
CA GLU A 196 -11.85 -15.50 4.42
C GLU A 196 -10.74 -15.90 3.45
N ALA A 197 -11.01 -15.91 2.14
CA ALA A 197 -10.02 -16.22 1.12
C ALA A 197 -8.84 -15.25 1.17
N TYR A 198 -9.10 -13.94 1.29
CA TYR A 198 -8.08 -12.91 1.46
C TYR A 198 -7.17 -13.20 2.66
N ILE A 199 -7.74 -13.40 3.84
CA ILE A 199 -6.96 -13.65 5.06
C ILE A 199 -6.11 -14.92 4.92
N ARG A 200 -6.67 -16.01 4.39
CA ARG A 200 -5.92 -17.27 4.15
C ARG A 200 -4.78 -17.09 3.16
N SER A 201 -5.01 -16.34 2.07
CA SER A 201 -3.96 -16.07 1.09
C SER A 201 -2.83 -15.24 1.72
N VAL A 202 -3.17 -14.23 2.52
CA VAL A 202 -2.15 -13.44 3.25
C VAL A 202 -1.38 -14.32 4.23
N GLU A 203 -2.04 -15.17 5.03
CA GLU A 203 -1.36 -16.11 5.94
C GLU A 203 -0.37 -17.00 5.17
N SER A 204 -0.84 -17.68 4.12
CA SER A 204 0.00 -18.56 3.31
C SER A 204 1.21 -17.84 2.72
N PHE A 205 0.99 -16.63 2.19
CA PHE A 205 2.08 -15.81 1.64
C PHE A 205 3.10 -15.42 2.70
N LEU A 206 2.65 -15.02 3.89
CA LEU A 206 3.56 -14.66 5.00
C LEU A 206 4.30 -15.87 5.56
N GLU A 207 3.66 -17.03 5.64
CA GLU A 207 4.33 -18.29 6.01
C GLU A 207 5.47 -18.61 5.04
N GLN A 208 5.20 -18.56 3.74
CA GLN A 208 6.17 -18.88 2.70
C GLN A 208 7.34 -17.89 2.65
N HIS A 209 7.10 -16.59 2.76
CA HIS A 209 8.10 -15.57 2.49
C HIS A 209 8.73 -14.95 3.74
N VAL A 210 8.15 -15.16 4.92
CA VAL A 210 8.60 -14.51 6.17
C VAL A 210 8.93 -15.51 7.26
N LEU A 211 8.08 -16.53 7.47
CA LEU A 211 8.25 -17.43 8.61
C LEU A 211 9.16 -18.63 8.31
N TYR A 212 9.07 -19.18 7.10
CA TYR A 212 9.79 -20.41 6.70
C TYR A 212 10.82 -20.19 5.60
N SER A 213 11.22 -18.97 5.36
CA SER A 213 12.16 -18.59 4.30
C SER A 213 13.56 -18.29 4.80
#